data_93ced559133e94a8337f7f250eaef381
#
_entry.id   93ced559133e94a8337f7f250eaef381
#
_cell.length_a   1.000
_cell.length_b   1.000
_cell.length_c   1.000
_cell.angle_alpha   90.00
_cell.angle_beta   90.00
_cell.angle_gamma   90.00
#
_symmetry.space_group_name_H-M   'P 1'
#
loop_
_entity.id
_entity.type
_entity.pdbx_description
1 polymer ?
#
loop_
_entity_poly.entity_id
_entity_poly.type
_entity_poly.pdbx_seq_one_letter_code
_entity_poly.pdbx_strand_id
1 'polypeptide(L)'
;TDNGRFDGTGDGAVSDDNSASGSTDNITVTDNYSGSGGRESDRSNGNAVSGGNDSESSNLGDNTSGSNNSGNDDSGNNSQNTRPAGKVISCTIEIRCDNATARKDTVNPSIASRIPDDGTILEVTTYTAVEGFTVYDVLAAVTAMHDPVIPIVANSDKSYVSSINNLSEKNVGPQSGWTYRVNGVLPMMAANQYTVKDGDVIKWIYVCQLGDK
;
A
#
# COMPACT_ATOMS: atom_id res chain seq x y z
N THR A 1 18.18 40.83 -65.91
CA THR A 1 19.26 39.96 -66.35
C THR A 1 19.71 39.17 -65.12
N ASP A 2 19.61 37.93 -64.95
CA ASP A 2 19.57 36.80 -65.84
C ASP A 2 19.04 35.58 -65.06
N ASN A 3 18.36 34.72 -65.77
CA ASN A 3 17.77 33.46 -65.43
C ASN A 3 18.80 32.40 -64.94
N GLY A 4 18.31 31.52 -64.08
CA GLY A 4 18.98 30.26 -63.77
C GLY A 4 18.00 29.24 -63.17
N ARG A 5 17.13 28.70 -64.02
CA ARG A 5 16.30 27.53 -63.79
C ARG A 5 17.12 26.27 -63.96
N PHE A 6 17.05 25.33 -63.02
CA PHE A 6 17.43 23.95 -63.21
C PHE A 6 16.39 23.00 -62.64
N ASP A 7 15.72 22.32 -63.56
CA ASP A 7 14.92 21.12 -63.35
C ASP A 7 15.85 19.93 -63.20
N GLY A 8 15.49 19.00 -62.34
CA GLY A 8 16.14 17.71 -62.20
C GLY A 8 15.20 16.70 -61.56
N THR A 9 14.40 16.08 -62.43
CA THR A 9 13.63 14.87 -62.14
C THR A 9 14.55 13.70 -61.91
N GLY A 10 14.25 12.86 -60.93
CA GLY A 10 14.90 11.58 -60.69
C GLY A 10 14.00 10.66 -59.87
N ASP A 11 13.23 9.84 -60.58
CA ASP A 11 12.52 8.66 -60.14
C ASP A 11 13.45 7.65 -59.47
N GLY A 12 12.94 6.96 -58.48
CA GLY A 12 13.61 5.83 -57.83
C GLY A 12 12.73 5.14 -56.82
N ALA A 13 11.71 4.44 -57.30
CA ALA A 13 10.97 3.48 -56.49
C ALA A 13 11.80 2.22 -56.26
N VAL A 14 11.92 1.79 -55.02
CA VAL A 14 12.19 0.38 -54.71
C VAL A 14 11.33 0.01 -53.50
N SER A 15 10.40 -0.88 -53.77
CA SER A 15 9.66 -1.68 -52.80
C SER A 15 10.59 -2.73 -52.23
N ASP A 16 10.49 -2.98 -50.94
CA ASP A 16 10.67 -4.33 -50.42
C ASP A 16 9.83 -4.53 -49.14
N ASP A 17 8.88 -5.42 -49.32
CA ASP A 17 8.13 -6.13 -48.31
C ASP A 17 9.07 -6.87 -47.34
N ASN A 18 8.83 -6.78 -46.07
CA ASN A 18 9.11 -7.91 -45.19
C ASN A 18 8.10 -7.98 -44.04
N SER A 19 7.07 -8.78 -44.25
CA SER A 19 6.19 -9.34 -43.23
C SER A 19 6.99 -10.31 -42.37
N ALA A 20 7.06 -10.05 -41.08
CA ALA A 20 7.37 -11.08 -40.11
C ALA A 20 6.37 -11.02 -38.95
N SER A 21 5.47 -11.95 -38.97
CA SER A 21 4.64 -12.39 -37.87
C SER A 21 5.53 -13.01 -36.80
N GLY A 22 5.23 -12.75 -35.55
CA GLY A 22 5.94 -13.41 -34.44
C GLY A 22 5.40 -13.09 -33.08
N SER A 23 4.42 -13.87 -32.69
CA SER A 23 4.29 -14.53 -31.39
C SER A 23 4.01 -13.68 -30.17
N THR A 24 2.79 -13.76 -29.78
CA THR A 24 2.27 -13.52 -28.43
C THR A 24 2.82 -14.60 -27.50
N ASP A 25 3.77 -14.29 -26.65
CA ASP A 25 4.11 -15.15 -25.52
C ASP A 25 3.40 -14.65 -24.27
N ASN A 26 2.36 -15.37 -23.95
CA ASN A 26 1.58 -15.28 -22.73
C ASN A 26 2.40 -15.91 -21.59
N ILE A 27 3.00 -15.11 -20.73
CA ILE A 27 3.66 -15.63 -19.52
C ILE A 27 2.64 -15.64 -18.39
N THR A 28 2.04 -16.80 -18.22
CA THR A 28 1.29 -17.14 -17.02
C THR A 28 2.30 -17.41 -15.90
N VAL A 29 2.33 -16.56 -14.89
CA VAL A 29 3.05 -16.85 -13.64
C VAL A 29 2.10 -17.65 -12.77
N THR A 30 2.33 -18.94 -12.68
CA THR A 30 1.69 -19.83 -11.71
C THR A 30 2.49 -19.80 -10.41
N ASP A 31 1.77 -19.53 -9.33
CA ASP A 31 2.21 -19.71 -7.97
C ASP A 31 2.74 -21.14 -7.75
N ASN A 32 3.94 -21.26 -7.19
CA ASN A 32 4.40 -22.49 -6.56
C ASN A 32 4.97 -22.18 -5.19
N TYR A 33 4.10 -22.28 -4.20
CA TYR A 33 4.46 -22.48 -2.81
C TYR A 33 4.55 -23.99 -2.59
N SER A 34 5.74 -24.53 -2.45
CA SER A 34 5.98 -25.87 -1.96
C SER A 34 7.14 -25.85 -0.98
N GLY A 35 6.78 -26.08 0.26
CA GLY A 35 7.73 -26.36 1.33
C GLY A 35 8.27 -27.78 1.24
N SER A 36 9.46 -27.96 1.76
CA SER A 36 10.07 -29.21 2.24
C SER A 36 11.49 -28.83 2.68
N GLY A 37 11.93 -28.98 3.89
CA GLY A 37 11.86 -30.09 4.81
C GLY A 37 13.23 -30.67 4.96
N GLY A 38 13.78 -30.65 6.21
CA GLY A 38 14.76 -31.61 6.70
C GLY A 38 16.22 -31.16 6.59
N ARG A 39 17.02 -31.23 7.62
CA ARG A 39 17.46 -32.23 8.56
C ARG A 39 18.61 -31.64 9.37
N GLU A 40 18.55 -31.77 10.67
CA GLU A 40 19.33 -32.63 11.57
C GLU A 40 20.84 -32.37 11.70
N SER A 41 21.24 -32.02 12.92
CA SER A 41 22.26 -32.72 13.75
C SER A 41 22.36 -31.94 15.08
N ASP A 42 21.90 -32.45 16.19
CA ASP A 42 22.45 -33.49 17.08
C ASP A 42 23.62 -33.01 17.96
N ARG A 43 23.36 -32.96 19.26
CA ARG A 43 24.12 -33.43 20.41
C ARG A 43 23.82 -32.60 21.67
N SER A 44 22.99 -33.15 22.59
CA SER A 44 23.43 -34.05 23.66
C SER A 44 24.14 -33.36 24.84
N ASN A 45 23.49 -33.30 25.94
CA ASN A 45 23.88 -33.77 27.30
C ASN A 45 23.01 -33.02 28.33
N GLY A 46 22.13 -33.54 29.13
CA GLY A 46 22.32 -34.59 30.12
C GLY A 46 22.44 -33.96 31.48
N ASN A 47 21.43 -33.97 32.29
CA ASN A 47 21.47 -34.61 33.61
C ASN A 47 20.13 -34.48 34.36
N ALA A 48 19.76 -35.62 34.92
CA ALA A 48 18.61 -35.89 35.76
C ALA A 48 18.82 -35.38 37.21
N VAL A 49 17.72 -35.28 37.97
CA VAL A 49 17.43 -35.81 39.30
C VAL A 49 16.12 -35.20 39.80
N SER A 50 15.02 -35.90 39.85
CA SER A 50 14.48 -36.70 40.96
C SER A 50 13.90 -35.85 42.12
N GLY A 51 12.66 -36.16 42.41
CA GLY A 51 12.03 -35.77 43.68
C GLY A 51 10.51 -35.67 43.56
N GLY A 52 9.86 -36.79 43.82
CA GLY A 52 8.45 -36.95 44.00
C GLY A 52 7.96 -36.39 45.34
N ASN A 53 6.68 -36.22 45.44
CA ASN A 53 5.92 -36.76 46.55
C ASN A 53 4.41 -36.64 46.31
N ASP A 54 3.78 -37.78 46.56
CA ASP A 54 2.36 -38.03 46.59
C ASP A 54 1.68 -37.27 47.73
N SER A 55 0.41 -36.95 47.54
CA SER A 55 -0.62 -37.13 48.58
C SER A 55 -2.01 -37.00 48.02
N GLU A 56 -2.71 -38.10 48.08
CA GLU A 56 -4.13 -38.27 47.95
C GLU A 56 -4.89 -37.46 49.01
N SER A 57 -6.10 -37.02 48.73
CA SER A 57 -7.23 -37.20 49.61
C SER A 57 -8.57 -36.98 48.93
N SER A 58 -9.29 -38.05 48.87
CA SER A 58 -10.72 -38.22 48.62
C SER A 58 -11.59 -37.39 49.54
N ASN A 59 -12.70 -36.85 49.00
CA ASN A 59 -13.95 -36.93 49.77
C ASN A 59 -15.20 -36.93 48.88
N LEU A 60 -15.96 -38.00 49.02
CA LEU A 60 -17.28 -38.26 48.53
C LEU A 60 -18.31 -37.46 49.37
N GLY A 61 -19.30 -36.96 48.70
CA GLY A 61 -20.47 -36.37 49.36
C GLY A 61 -21.67 -36.36 48.39
N ASP A 62 -22.39 -37.47 48.47
CA ASP A 62 -23.69 -37.71 47.87
C ASP A 62 -24.78 -36.82 48.55
N ASN A 63 -25.73 -36.28 47.81
CA ASN A 63 -27.18 -36.45 48.12
C ASN A 63 -28.11 -35.68 47.15
N THR A 64 -28.85 -36.49 46.40
CA THR A 64 -30.33 -36.54 46.16
C THR A 64 -31.18 -35.29 45.91
N SER A 65 -31.84 -35.44 44.77
CA SER A 65 -33.30 -35.24 44.51
C SER A 65 -33.94 -33.88 44.60
N GLY A 66 -34.58 -33.52 43.49
CA GLY A 66 -35.67 -32.54 43.48
C GLY A 66 -36.13 -32.20 42.05
N SER A 67 -37.11 -32.90 41.66
CA SER A 67 -38.07 -32.88 40.54
C SER A 67 -38.57 -31.51 40.06
N ASN A 68 -38.75 -31.41 38.73
CA ASN A 68 -39.77 -30.71 37.96
C ASN A 68 -39.89 -29.18 38.04
N ASN A 69 -39.70 -28.51 36.89
CA ASN A 69 -40.85 -27.93 36.17
C ASN A 69 -40.50 -27.47 34.76
N SER A 70 -41.38 -27.78 33.83
CA SER A 70 -41.47 -27.27 32.48
C SER A 70 -41.55 -25.75 32.46
N GLY A 71 -40.76 -25.12 31.58
CA GLY A 71 -40.93 -23.73 31.22
C GLY A 71 -40.20 -23.52 29.91
N ASN A 72 -40.92 -23.66 28.81
CA ASN A 72 -40.54 -23.19 27.51
C ASN A 72 -40.43 -21.67 27.61
N ASP A 73 -39.21 -21.12 27.43
CA ASP A 73 -39.05 -19.75 26.97
C ASP A 73 -37.87 -19.76 26.02
N ASP A 74 -38.28 -19.79 24.76
CA ASP A 74 -37.47 -19.46 23.59
C ASP A 74 -37.04 -17.99 23.70
N SER A 75 -35.87 -17.75 24.24
CA SER A 75 -35.17 -16.48 24.11
C SER A 75 -33.86 -16.77 23.42
N GLY A 76 -33.93 -16.73 22.10
CA GLY A 76 -32.77 -16.68 21.26
C GLY A 76 -31.84 -15.56 21.72
N ASN A 77 -30.86 -15.90 22.54
CA ASN A 77 -29.76 -15.01 22.86
C ASN A 77 -28.84 -14.99 21.64
N ASN A 78 -29.26 -14.21 20.63
CA ASN A 78 -28.36 -13.76 19.55
C ASN A 78 -27.41 -12.76 20.18
N SER A 79 -26.42 -13.25 20.91
CA SER A 79 -25.27 -12.47 21.28
C SER A 79 -24.52 -12.13 19.99
N GLN A 80 -25.06 -11.13 19.28
CA GLN A 80 -24.26 -10.41 18.31
C GLN A 80 -23.07 -9.89 19.09
N ASN A 81 -21.92 -10.50 18.83
CA ASN A 81 -20.62 -9.99 19.22
C ASN A 81 -20.39 -8.68 18.45
N THR A 82 -21.12 -7.63 18.83
CA THR A 82 -20.90 -6.27 18.38
C THR A 82 -19.61 -5.82 19.05
N ARG A 83 -18.47 -6.15 18.42
CA ARG A 83 -17.23 -5.40 18.61
C ARG A 83 -17.66 -3.91 18.60
N PRO A 84 -17.34 -3.13 19.63
CA PRO A 84 -17.72 -1.72 19.64
C PRO A 84 -17.18 -1.12 18.34
N ALA A 85 -18.09 -0.60 17.52
CA ALA A 85 -17.70 0.12 16.32
C ALA A 85 -16.81 1.27 16.77
N GLY A 86 -15.54 1.23 16.38
CA GLY A 86 -14.62 2.32 16.70
C GLY A 86 -15.24 3.63 16.21
N LYS A 87 -15.02 4.71 16.93
CA LYS A 87 -15.44 6.03 16.51
C LYS A 87 -14.92 6.30 15.09
N VAL A 88 -15.81 6.72 14.21
CA VAL A 88 -15.44 7.09 12.84
C VAL A 88 -15.10 8.57 12.79
N ILE A 89 -14.12 8.90 11.96
CA ILE A 89 -13.66 10.25 11.68
C ILE A 89 -13.69 10.47 10.17
N SER A 90 -13.83 11.70 9.73
CA SER A 90 -13.75 12.10 8.32
C SER A 90 -12.50 12.93 8.09
N CYS A 91 -11.76 12.64 7.03
CA CYS A 91 -10.62 13.44 6.58
C CYS A 91 -10.64 13.58 5.07
N THR A 92 -9.84 14.50 4.54
CA THR A 92 -9.60 14.59 3.10
C THR A 92 -8.16 14.25 2.79
N ILE A 93 -7.93 13.67 1.61
CA ILE A 93 -6.59 13.36 1.12
C ILE A 93 -6.48 13.75 -0.36
N GLU A 94 -5.34 14.34 -0.73
CA GLU A 94 -4.93 14.56 -2.12
C GLU A 94 -3.47 14.13 -2.33
N ILE A 95 -3.12 13.78 -3.58
CA ILE A 95 -1.75 13.40 -3.95
C ILE A 95 -1.31 14.21 -5.14
N ARG A 96 -0.26 15.02 -4.97
CA ARG A 96 0.23 15.98 -5.96
C ARG A 96 1.71 15.78 -6.29
N CYS A 97 2.06 16.04 -7.55
CA CYS A 97 3.44 16.06 -8.02
C CYS A 97 3.77 17.31 -8.85
N ASP A 98 3.17 18.44 -8.54
CA ASP A 98 3.34 19.72 -9.26
C ASP A 98 4.82 20.11 -9.47
N ASN A 99 5.66 19.90 -8.44
CA ASN A 99 7.10 20.18 -8.53
C ASN A 99 7.82 19.28 -9.55
N ALA A 100 7.34 18.04 -9.73
CA ALA A 100 7.84 17.14 -10.77
C ALA A 100 7.32 17.57 -12.15
N THR A 101 6.06 17.96 -12.25
CA THR A 101 5.45 18.49 -13.50
C THR A 101 6.23 19.68 -14.01
N ALA A 102 6.60 20.62 -13.16
CA ALA A 102 7.42 21.79 -13.53
C ALA A 102 8.83 21.43 -14.05
N ARG A 103 9.29 20.19 -13.83
CA ARG A 103 10.61 19.69 -14.27
C ARG A 103 10.52 18.52 -15.25
N LYS A 104 9.34 18.24 -15.77
CA LYS A 104 9.02 17.08 -16.60
C LYS A 104 9.93 16.97 -17.82
N ASP A 105 10.27 18.10 -18.45
CA ASP A 105 11.12 18.14 -19.64
C ASP A 105 12.60 17.89 -19.34
N THR A 106 13.00 17.88 -18.08
CA THR A 106 14.40 17.67 -17.67
C THR A 106 14.73 16.25 -17.26
N VAL A 107 13.72 15.38 -17.19
CA VAL A 107 13.89 14.00 -16.75
C VAL A 107 13.83 13.02 -17.92
N ASN A 108 14.26 11.79 -17.67
CA ASN A 108 14.18 10.72 -18.67
C ASN A 108 12.71 10.52 -19.13
N PRO A 109 12.44 10.32 -20.43
CA PRO A 109 11.11 10.11 -20.97
C PRO A 109 10.29 9.02 -20.25
N SER A 110 10.93 7.96 -19.79
CA SER A 110 10.24 6.90 -19.01
C SER A 110 9.78 7.37 -17.63
N ILE A 111 10.41 8.38 -17.07
CA ILE A 111 9.98 9.04 -15.84
C ILE A 111 8.91 10.09 -16.16
N ALA A 112 9.16 10.90 -17.19
CA ALA A 112 8.22 11.93 -17.63
C ALA A 112 6.81 11.37 -17.90
N SER A 113 6.70 10.18 -18.50
CA SER A 113 5.41 9.52 -18.78
C SER A 113 4.60 9.15 -17.52
N ARG A 114 5.23 9.13 -16.35
CA ARG A 114 4.58 8.83 -15.07
C ARG A 114 4.08 10.08 -14.34
N ILE A 115 4.49 11.25 -14.83
CA ILE A 115 4.17 12.55 -14.22
C ILE A 115 2.96 13.11 -14.96
N PRO A 116 1.80 13.26 -14.31
CA PRO A 116 0.63 13.92 -14.89
C PRO A 116 0.93 15.37 -15.29
N ASP A 117 0.32 15.85 -16.38
CA ASP A 117 0.56 17.18 -16.90
C ASP A 117 0.02 18.29 -15.99
N ASP A 118 -1.00 17.98 -15.22
CA ASP A 118 -1.61 18.87 -14.22
C ASP A 118 -1.07 18.65 -12.79
N GLY A 119 -0.12 17.70 -12.62
CA GLY A 119 0.47 17.36 -11.33
C GLY A 119 -0.46 16.60 -10.38
N THR A 120 -1.64 16.16 -10.84
CA THR A 120 -2.63 15.48 -10.01
C THR A 120 -2.52 13.96 -10.15
N ILE A 121 -2.20 13.27 -9.06
CA ILE A 121 -2.25 11.81 -9.00
C ILE A 121 -3.56 11.35 -8.36
N LEU A 122 -4.01 12.06 -7.32
CA LEU A 122 -5.30 11.86 -6.69
C LEU A 122 -5.90 13.22 -6.38
N GLU A 123 -7.10 13.46 -6.89
CA GLU A 123 -7.91 14.62 -6.52
C GLU A 123 -8.31 14.59 -5.05
N VAL A 124 -8.69 15.76 -4.52
CA VAL A 124 -9.18 15.86 -3.15
C VAL A 124 -10.32 14.87 -2.93
N THR A 125 -10.06 13.87 -2.12
CA THR A 125 -10.98 12.77 -1.84
C THR A 125 -11.30 12.73 -0.35
N THR A 126 -12.60 12.67 -0.02
CA THR A 126 -13.04 12.48 1.37
C THR A 126 -12.97 10.99 1.72
N TYR A 127 -12.36 10.70 2.84
CA TYR A 127 -12.25 9.35 3.37
C TYR A 127 -12.79 9.26 4.80
N THR A 128 -13.60 8.24 5.06
CA THR A 128 -14.10 7.92 6.41
C THR A 128 -13.20 6.87 7.02
N ALA A 129 -12.44 7.25 8.01
CA ALA A 129 -11.51 6.39 8.72
C ALA A 129 -12.08 5.96 10.08
N VAL A 130 -11.53 4.89 10.65
CA VAL A 130 -11.72 4.55 12.05
C VAL A 130 -10.71 5.34 12.88
N GLU A 131 -11.13 5.83 14.06
CA GLU A 131 -10.22 6.51 14.99
C GLU A 131 -9.00 5.65 15.30
N GLY A 132 -7.81 6.24 15.23
CA GLY A 132 -6.54 5.54 15.35
C GLY A 132 -5.83 5.29 14.02
N PHE A 133 -6.49 5.51 12.87
CA PHE A 133 -5.80 5.43 11.57
C PHE A 133 -4.70 6.49 11.49
N THR A 134 -3.57 6.07 10.93
CA THR A 134 -2.46 6.96 10.64
C THR A 134 -2.57 7.56 9.24
N VAL A 135 -1.75 8.57 8.94
CA VAL A 135 -1.66 9.14 7.58
C VAL A 135 -1.28 8.08 6.54
N TYR A 136 -0.42 7.12 6.93
CA TYR A 136 -0.09 5.99 6.06
C TYR A 136 -1.31 5.08 5.82
N ASP A 137 -2.09 4.77 6.85
CA ASP A 137 -3.27 3.91 6.71
C ASP A 137 -4.31 4.52 5.77
N VAL A 138 -4.53 5.84 5.87
CA VAL A 138 -5.42 6.57 4.95
C VAL A 138 -4.87 6.53 3.51
N LEU A 139 -3.57 6.79 3.32
CA LEU A 139 -2.94 6.70 2.00
C LEU A 139 -3.16 5.31 1.39
N ALA A 140 -2.81 4.26 2.14
CA ALA A 140 -2.91 2.87 1.68
C ALA A 140 -4.36 2.48 1.33
N ALA A 141 -5.32 2.88 2.15
CA ALA A 141 -6.73 2.59 1.90
C ALA A 141 -7.26 3.28 0.64
N VAL A 142 -7.01 4.60 0.51
CA VAL A 142 -7.55 5.37 -0.61
C VAL A 142 -6.91 4.97 -1.93
N THR A 143 -5.59 4.73 -1.95
CA THR A 143 -4.89 4.29 -3.17
C THR A 143 -5.29 2.89 -3.62
N ALA A 144 -5.59 1.98 -2.68
CA ALA A 144 -6.08 0.64 -2.99
C ALA A 144 -7.53 0.63 -3.50
N MET A 145 -8.35 1.62 -3.09
CA MET A 145 -9.75 1.75 -3.52
C MET A 145 -9.90 2.54 -4.83
N HIS A 146 -8.85 3.20 -5.28
CA HIS A 146 -8.88 3.98 -6.53
C HIS A 146 -8.93 3.06 -7.75
N ASP A 147 -9.63 3.49 -8.82
CA ASP A 147 -9.71 2.74 -10.09
C ASP A 147 -9.17 3.62 -11.24
N PRO A 148 -8.05 3.25 -11.85
CA PRO A 148 -7.16 2.13 -11.52
C PRO A 148 -6.43 2.30 -10.19
N VAL A 149 -6.08 1.20 -9.54
CA VAL A 149 -5.31 1.22 -8.27
C VAL A 149 -4.04 2.04 -8.41
N ILE A 150 -3.79 2.94 -7.45
CA ILE A 150 -2.57 3.73 -7.41
C ILE A 150 -1.50 2.94 -6.63
N PRO A 151 -0.43 2.46 -7.27
CA PRO A 151 0.60 1.69 -6.59
C PRO A 151 1.41 2.56 -5.64
N ILE A 152 1.66 2.04 -4.43
CA ILE A 152 2.55 2.65 -3.43
C ILE A 152 3.66 1.68 -3.03
N VAL A 153 4.84 2.20 -2.74
CA VAL A 153 5.97 1.45 -2.18
C VAL A 153 6.41 2.12 -0.90
N ALA A 154 6.45 1.36 0.18
CA ALA A 154 6.92 1.82 1.49
C ALA A 154 7.88 0.80 2.09
N ASN A 155 8.69 1.24 3.06
CA ASN A 155 9.53 0.33 3.85
C ASN A 155 8.68 -0.60 4.74
N SER A 156 9.31 -1.59 5.36
CA SER A 156 8.61 -2.66 6.09
C SER A 156 7.76 -2.16 7.25
N ASP A 157 8.22 -1.15 7.97
CA ASP A 157 7.51 -0.55 9.12
C ASP A 157 6.56 0.59 8.73
N LYS A 158 6.44 0.90 7.42
CA LYS A 158 5.54 1.94 6.88
C LYS A 158 5.88 3.37 7.32
N SER A 159 7.05 3.58 7.87
CA SER A 159 7.52 4.92 8.27
C SER A 159 7.91 5.81 7.09
N TYR A 160 8.27 5.21 5.95
CA TYR A 160 8.77 5.90 4.77
C TYR A 160 8.10 5.38 3.49
N VAL A 161 7.55 6.30 2.70
CA VAL A 161 6.95 6.03 1.38
C VAL A 161 7.95 6.46 0.32
N SER A 162 8.49 5.49 -0.42
CA SER A 162 9.50 5.71 -1.46
C SER A 162 8.93 5.93 -2.85
N SER A 163 7.68 5.49 -3.11
CA SER A 163 7.03 5.65 -4.41
C SER A 163 5.51 5.74 -4.28
N ILE A 164 4.89 6.62 -5.05
CA ILE A 164 3.45 6.67 -5.30
C ILE A 164 3.24 6.80 -6.81
N ASN A 165 2.30 6.05 -7.38
CA ASN A 165 2.00 6.02 -8.82
C ASN A 165 3.24 5.78 -9.69
N ASN A 166 4.11 4.88 -9.27
CA ASN A 166 5.39 4.58 -9.94
C ASN A 166 6.37 5.77 -10.05
N LEU A 167 6.08 6.91 -9.43
CA LEU A 167 7.01 8.02 -9.29
C LEU A 167 7.78 7.84 -7.98
N SER A 168 9.04 7.41 -8.11
CA SER A 168 9.89 7.08 -6.95
C SER A 168 10.74 8.27 -6.51
N GLU A 169 11.21 8.22 -5.27
CA GLU A 169 12.26 9.11 -4.80
C GLU A 169 13.44 9.15 -5.78
N LYS A 170 14.13 10.27 -5.87
CA LYS A 170 15.30 10.49 -6.75
C LYS A 170 15.01 10.42 -8.26
N ASN A 171 13.74 10.25 -8.67
CA ASN A 171 13.40 10.23 -10.10
C ASN A 171 13.57 11.62 -10.76
N VAL A 172 13.38 12.72 -10.03
CA VAL A 172 13.45 14.10 -10.58
C VAL A 172 14.63 14.87 -9.97
N GLY A 173 15.63 14.16 -9.48
CA GLY A 173 16.83 14.75 -8.89
C GLY A 173 17.21 14.08 -7.56
N PRO A 174 18.43 14.27 -7.07
CA PRO A 174 18.98 13.52 -5.94
C PRO A 174 18.27 13.77 -4.61
N GLN A 175 17.55 14.90 -4.48
CA GLN A 175 16.81 15.28 -3.30
C GLN A 175 15.30 15.10 -3.45
N SER A 176 14.85 14.56 -4.58
CA SER A 176 13.41 14.40 -4.82
C SER A 176 12.84 13.20 -4.07
N GLY A 177 11.58 13.32 -3.64
CA GLY A 177 10.89 12.26 -2.91
C GLY A 177 9.52 12.70 -2.40
N TRP A 178 8.86 11.81 -1.69
CA TRP A 178 7.54 12.03 -1.15
C TRP A 178 7.58 12.58 0.27
N THR A 179 6.74 13.55 0.52
CA THR A 179 6.46 14.09 1.85
C THR A 179 4.95 14.32 2.02
N TYR A 180 4.48 14.49 3.26
CA TYR A 180 3.08 14.79 3.48
C TYR A 180 2.91 16.03 4.38
N ARG A 181 1.76 16.68 4.26
CA ARG A 181 1.32 17.77 5.11
C ARG A 181 -0.03 17.42 5.70
N VAL A 182 -0.30 17.90 6.89
CA VAL A 182 -1.62 17.86 7.49
C VAL A 182 -2.02 19.27 7.87
N ASN A 183 -3.19 19.72 7.40
CA ASN A 183 -3.69 21.09 7.59
C ASN A 183 -2.66 22.16 7.13
N GLY A 184 -1.94 21.86 6.04
CA GLY A 184 -0.91 22.74 5.47
C GLY A 184 0.44 22.71 6.19
N VAL A 185 0.57 22.03 7.33
CA VAL A 185 1.79 21.95 8.14
C VAL A 185 2.52 20.66 7.81
N LEU A 186 3.86 20.70 7.71
CA LEU A 186 4.72 19.53 7.60
C LEU A 186 4.92 18.93 9.02
N PRO A 187 4.35 17.77 9.34
CA PRO A 187 4.59 17.14 10.63
C PRO A 187 6.04 16.64 10.71
N MET A 188 6.66 16.80 11.87
CA MET A 188 8.02 16.31 12.12
C MET A 188 7.96 14.86 12.63
N MET A 189 7.18 14.02 11.96
CA MET A 189 7.01 12.60 12.28
C MET A 189 6.69 11.78 11.03
N ALA A 190 6.92 10.48 11.11
CA ALA A 190 6.65 9.55 10.03
C ALA A 190 5.14 9.38 9.80
N ALA A 191 4.75 8.99 8.56
CA ALA A 191 3.34 8.87 8.17
C ALA A 191 2.59 7.77 8.96
N ASN A 192 3.28 6.74 9.44
CA ASN A 192 2.75 5.69 10.31
C ASN A 192 2.64 6.11 11.79
N GLN A 193 3.07 7.31 12.15
CA GLN A 193 3.05 7.81 13.54
C GLN A 193 2.04 8.95 13.74
N TYR A 194 1.67 9.65 12.67
CA TYR A 194 0.65 10.71 12.77
C TYR A 194 -0.74 10.08 12.77
N THR A 195 -1.42 10.09 13.90
CA THR A 195 -2.82 9.67 14.02
C THR A 195 -3.74 10.76 13.50
N VAL A 196 -4.53 10.41 12.49
CA VAL A 196 -5.48 11.31 11.81
C VAL A 196 -6.63 11.67 12.76
N LYS A 197 -7.04 12.92 12.71
CA LYS A 197 -8.17 13.48 13.47
C LYS A 197 -9.33 13.82 12.55
N ASP A 198 -10.51 13.95 13.14
CA ASP A 198 -11.69 14.39 12.39
C ASP A 198 -11.48 15.79 11.81
N GLY A 199 -11.75 15.93 10.52
CA GLY A 199 -11.56 17.17 9.75
C GLY A 199 -10.13 17.40 9.22
N ASP A 200 -9.18 16.50 9.44
CA ASP A 200 -7.83 16.68 8.92
C ASP A 200 -7.80 16.70 7.38
N VAL A 201 -6.99 17.60 6.84
CA VAL A 201 -6.69 17.74 5.41
C VAL A 201 -5.29 17.22 5.16
N ILE A 202 -5.17 16.07 4.51
CA ILE A 202 -3.91 15.39 4.21
C ILE A 202 -3.52 15.70 2.77
N LYS A 203 -2.29 16.15 2.56
CA LYS A 203 -1.73 16.37 1.23
C LYS A 203 -0.38 15.66 1.09
N TRP A 204 -0.30 14.67 0.21
CA TRP A 204 0.95 14.08 -0.23
C TRP A 204 1.54 14.90 -1.38
N ILE A 205 2.83 15.22 -1.29
CA ILE A 205 3.50 16.10 -2.24
C ILE A 205 4.82 15.46 -2.66
N TYR A 206 5.06 15.40 -3.98
CA TYR A 206 6.37 15.08 -4.50
C TYR A 206 7.22 16.35 -4.50
N VAL A 207 8.27 16.39 -3.70
CA VAL A 207 9.24 17.47 -3.65
C VAL A 207 10.45 17.13 -4.50
N CYS A 208 11.06 18.11 -5.14
CA CYS A 208 12.24 17.93 -6.00
C CYS A 208 13.50 18.53 -5.38
N GLN A 209 13.31 19.47 -4.44
CA GLN A 209 14.38 20.13 -3.68
C GLN A 209 13.88 20.60 -2.34
N LEU A 210 14.80 20.97 -1.47
CA LEU A 210 14.46 21.56 -0.18
C LEU A 210 13.69 22.88 -0.37
N GLY A 211 12.55 23.00 0.31
CA GLY A 211 11.69 24.18 0.25
C GLY A 211 10.51 24.10 -0.73
N ASP A 212 10.41 23.08 -1.56
CA ASP A 212 9.22 22.82 -2.37
C ASP A 212 7.99 22.63 -1.46
N LYS A 213 6.79 23.09 -1.95
CA LYS A 213 5.54 23.09 -1.17
C LYS A 213 4.44 22.37 -1.93
#